data_776c7c096becfaae571157b3f4bb2f96
#
_entry.id   776c7c096becfaae571157b3f4bb2f96
#
_cell.length_a   1.000
_cell.length_b   1.000
_cell.length_c   1.000
_cell.angle_alpha   90.00
_cell.angle_beta   90.00
_cell.angle_gamma   90.00
#
_symmetry.space_group_name_H-M   'P 1'
#
loop_
_entity.id
_entity.type
_entity.pdbx_description
1 polymer ?
#
loop_
_entity_poly.entity_id
_entity_poly.type
_entity_poly.pdbx_seq_one_letter_code
_entity_poly.pdbx_strand_id
1 'polypeptide(L)'
;PGDPEMIERTLFSEDHRIFRESFRRFVENEIVPHHGRWEDQGYVDREIWTKAGANGYLCMSMPEEYGGAGADKLYSIVMFEELSRVNATGIGFGLHSEIVAPYLLHYGSEFLKQKYLPRMATGELIGAIAMTEPAAGSDLQGIRTTAVRDGDHYVLNGSKTFITNGSHCDLVIVVAKTDPGNRAKGTS
;
A
#
# COMPACT_ATOMS: atom_id res chain seq x y z
N PRO A 1 -8.02 16.15 -38.47
CA PRO A 1 -8.45 14.88 -37.91
C PRO A 1 -8.92 15.19 -36.48
N GLY A 2 -10.26 15.15 -36.24
CA GLY A 2 -10.82 15.38 -34.92
C GLY A 2 -10.30 14.30 -33.96
N ASP A 3 -10.06 14.68 -32.72
CA ASP A 3 -9.80 13.71 -31.63
C ASP A 3 -10.96 12.70 -31.66
N PRO A 4 -10.64 11.39 -31.56
CA PRO A 4 -11.70 10.42 -31.40
C PRO A 4 -12.53 10.83 -30.19
N GLU A 5 -13.86 11.00 -30.36
CA GLU A 5 -14.77 11.26 -29.24
C GLU A 5 -14.53 10.21 -28.18
N MET A 6 -13.75 10.56 -27.17
CA MET A 6 -13.60 9.70 -26.00
C MET A 6 -14.96 9.64 -25.31
N ILE A 7 -15.46 8.43 -25.07
CA ILE A 7 -16.68 8.22 -24.29
C ILE A 7 -16.53 8.95 -22.96
N GLU A 8 -17.44 9.90 -22.69
CA GLU A 8 -17.41 10.67 -21.45
C GLU A 8 -17.53 9.73 -20.24
N ARG A 9 -16.60 9.85 -19.32
CA ARG A 9 -16.60 9.06 -18.09
C ARG A 9 -17.51 9.70 -17.06
N THR A 10 -18.72 9.16 -16.92
CA THR A 10 -19.75 9.66 -15.97
C THR A 10 -19.57 9.16 -14.54
N LEU A 11 -18.55 8.33 -14.28
CA LEU A 11 -18.30 7.70 -12.99
C LEU A 11 -17.87 8.68 -11.89
N PHE A 12 -17.12 9.74 -12.24
CA PHE A 12 -16.52 10.67 -11.30
C PHE A 12 -17.44 11.86 -11.02
N SER A 13 -17.70 12.14 -9.74
CA SER A 13 -18.36 13.37 -9.28
C SER A 13 -17.44 14.59 -9.40
N GLU A 14 -17.99 15.77 -9.09
CA GLU A 14 -17.19 17.00 -9.03
C GLU A 14 -16.11 16.93 -7.96
N ASP A 15 -16.38 16.33 -6.79
CA ASP A 15 -15.39 16.16 -5.72
C ASP A 15 -14.21 15.29 -6.17
N HIS A 16 -14.47 14.22 -6.94
CA HIS A 16 -13.39 13.41 -7.52
C HIS A 16 -12.55 14.20 -8.55
N ARG A 17 -13.16 15.14 -9.28
CA ARG A 17 -12.43 16.02 -10.22
C ARG A 17 -11.55 17.02 -9.48
N ILE A 18 -12.07 17.65 -8.43
CA ILE A 18 -11.32 18.55 -7.56
C ILE A 18 -10.13 17.80 -6.91
N PHE A 19 -10.38 16.61 -6.38
CA PHE A 19 -9.33 15.75 -5.85
C PHE A 19 -8.26 15.43 -6.90
N ARG A 20 -8.67 15.09 -8.13
CA ARG A 20 -7.77 14.81 -9.25
C ARG A 20 -6.82 15.97 -9.51
N GLU A 21 -7.34 17.18 -9.58
CA GLU A 21 -6.53 18.38 -9.80
C GLU A 21 -5.55 18.63 -8.66
N SER A 22 -5.99 18.43 -7.43
CA SER A 22 -5.15 18.57 -6.23
C SER A 22 -4.03 17.53 -6.23
N PHE A 23 -4.37 16.25 -6.42
CA PHE A 23 -3.40 15.17 -6.43
C PHE A 23 -2.44 15.27 -7.63
N ARG A 24 -2.93 15.69 -8.81
CA ARG A 24 -2.08 15.95 -9.99
C ARG A 24 -1.01 16.99 -9.69
N ARG A 25 -1.37 18.12 -9.07
CA ARG A 25 -0.39 19.15 -8.66
C ARG A 25 0.64 18.60 -7.68
N PHE A 26 0.20 17.78 -6.74
CA PHE A 26 1.12 17.09 -5.82
C PHE A 26 2.09 16.18 -6.57
N VAL A 27 1.61 15.37 -7.50
CA VAL A 27 2.46 14.49 -8.33
C VAL A 27 3.48 15.31 -9.13
N GLU A 28 3.04 16.37 -9.79
CA GLU A 28 3.89 17.22 -10.63
C GLU A 28 4.95 17.99 -9.83
N ASN A 29 4.64 18.43 -8.62
CA ASN A 29 5.54 19.22 -7.80
C ASN A 29 6.45 18.38 -6.90
N GLU A 30 5.95 17.28 -6.34
CA GLU A 30 6.64 16.53 -5.29
C GLU A 30 7.17 15.16 -5.75
N ILE A 31 6.63 14.59 -6.84
CA ILE A 31 7.04 13.26 -7.30
C ILE A 31 7.88 13.35 -8.57
N VAL A 32 7.36 13.96 -9.63
CA VAL A 32 8.01 14.00 -10.94
C VAL A 32 9.46 14.53 -10.88
N PRO A 33 9.76 15.63 -10.15
CA PRO A 33 11.14 16.15 -10.10
C PRO A 33 12.14 15.21 -9.44
N HIS A 34 11.67 14.27 -8.64
CA HIS A 34 12.52 13.39 -7.83
C HIS A 34 12.52 11.94 -8.32
N HIS A 35 11.56 11.55 -9.17
CA HIS A 35 11.31 10.15 -9.53
C HIS A 35 12.53 9.48 -10.18
N GLY A 36 13.21 10.14 -11.13
CA GLY A 36 14.42 9.57 -11.74
C GLY A 36 15.52 9.27 -10.73
N ARG A 37 15.74 10.17 -9.76
CA ARG A 37 16.71 9.93 -8.68
C ARG A 37 16.29 8.74 -7.80
N TRP A 38 15.00 8.57 -7.52
CA TRP A 38 14.50 7.43 -6.74
C TRP A 38 14.64 6.10 -7.49
N GLU A 39 14.51 6.12 -8.81
CA GLU A 39 14.78 4.93 -9.64
C GLU A 39 16.26 4.54 -9.56
N ASP A 40 17.17 5.51 -9.68
CA ASP A 40 18.63 5.28 -9.60
C ASP A 40 19.05 4.76 -8.22
N GLN A 41 18.49 5.28 -7.14
CA GLN A 41 18.82 4.85 -5.77
C GLN A 41 18.07 3.58 -5.33
N GLY A 42 16.99 3.19 -6.03
CA GLY A 42 16.23 1.97 -5.77
C GLY A 42 15.18 2.06 -4.65
N TYR A 43 14.90 3.24 -4.13
CA TYR A 43 13.84 3.49 -3.14
C TYR A 43 13.34 4.93 -3.20
N VAL A 44 12.14 5.14 -2.67
CA VAL A 44 11.48 6.45 -2.59
C VAL A 44 11.84 7.12 -1.25
N ASP A 45 12.16 8.40 -1.26
CA ASP A 45 12.47 9.15 -0.05
C ASP A 45 11.31 9.11 0.94
N ARG A 46 11.63 9.01 2.22
CA ARG A 46 10.63 8.95 3.29
C ARG A 46 9.78 10.21 3.40
N GLU A 47 10.35 11.36 3.05
CA GLU A 47 9.66 12.64 3.10
C GLU A 47 8.39 12.71 2.26
N ILE A 48 8.35 12.01 1.11
CA ILE A 48 7.16 12.01 0.26
C ILE A 48 5.95 11.34 0.94
N TRP A 49 6.19 10.37 1.82
CA TRP A 49 5.15 9.71 2.59
C TRP A 49 4.48 10.66 3.58
N THR A 50 5.28 11.41 4.34
CA THR A 50 4.72 12.40 5.29
C THR A 50 4.06 13.57 4.58
N LYS A 51 4.57 14.01 3.42
CA LYS A 51 3.92 15.00 2.57
C LYS A 51 2.57 14.48 2.05
N ALA A 52 2.51 13.24 1.58
CA ALA A 52 1.27 12.63 1.11
C ALA A 52 0.25 12.48 2.25
N GLY A 53 0.69 12.04 3.43
CA GLY A 53 -0.15 11.94 4.62
C GLY A 53 -0.68 13.29 5.08
N ALA A 54 0.15 14.33 5.11
CA ALA A 54 -0.25 15.70 5.47
C ALA A 54 -1.33 16.28 4.53
N ASN A 55 -1.38 15.81 3.28
CA ASN A 55 -2.41 16.17 2.30
C ASN A 55 -3.60 15.20 2.27
N GLY A 56 -3.65 14.19 3.14
CA GLY A 56 -4.73 13.22 3.20
C GLY A 56 -4.77 12.23 2.03
N TYR A 57 -3.66 12.00 1.33
CA TYR A 57 -3.58 11.10 0.17
C TYR A 57 -3.29 9.63 0.53
N LEU A 58 -3.03 9.34 1.79
CA LEU A 58 -2.80 7.98 2.27
C LEU A 58 -4.03 7.46 3.03
N CYS A 59 -4.32 6.17 2.88
CA CYS A 59 -5.38 5.49 3.62
C CYS A 59 -6.76 6.18 3.54
N MET A 60 -7.08 6.83 2.44
CA MET A 60 -8.28 7.66 2.24
C MET A 60 -9.58 6.93 2.57
N SER A 61 -9.67 5.63 2.26
CA SER A 61 -10.87 4.83 2.50
C SER A 61 -11.00 4.29 3.93
N MET A 62 -10.00 4.51 4.79
CA MET A 62 -10.10 4.11 6.19
C MET A 62 -11.10 4.99 6.94
N PRO A 63 -11.78 4.47 7.99
CA PRO A 63 -12.63 5.25 8.86
C PRO A 63 -11.88 6.42 9.52
N GLU A 64 -12.61 7.51 9.78
CA GLU A 64 -12.04 8.72 10.42
C GLU A 64 -11.42 8.44 11.79
N GLU A 65 -11.99 7.50 12.55
CA GLU A 65 -11.46 7.07 13.86
C GLU A 65 -10.03 6.49 13.79
N TYR A 66 -9.58 6.07 12.60
CA TYR A 66 -8.23 5.59 12.34
C TYR A 66 -7.42 6.54 11.44
N GLY A 67 -7.87 7.78 11.29
CA GLY A 67 -7.14 8.82 10.56
C GLY A 67 -7.38 8.84 9.04
N GLY A 68 -8.30 8.04 8.53
CA GLY A 68 -8.75 8.11 7.14
C GLY A 68 -9.81 9.19 6.92
N ALA A 69 -10.36 9.26 5.71
CA ALA A 69 -11.43 10.18 5.33
C ALA A 69 -12.77 9.47 5.08
N GLY A 70 -12.85 8.15 5.24
CA GLY A 70 -14.02 7.36 4.85
C GLY A 70 -14.38 7.47 3.37
N ALA A 71 -13.42 7.87 2.52
CA ALA A 71 -13.63 8.12 1.11
C ALA A 71 -13.98 6.84 0.33
N ASP A 72 -14.75 6.97 -0.72
CA ASP A 72 -15.03 5.85 -1.61
C ASP A 72 -13.79 5.45 -2.44
N LYS A 73 -13.84 4.28 -3.07
CA LYS A 73 -12.71 3.74 -3.83
C LYS A 73 -12.38 4.49 -5.12
N LEU A 74 -13.22 5.41 -5.58
CA LEU A 74 -12.95 6.21 -6.77
C LEU A 74 -11.80 7.19 -6.53
N TYR A 75 -11.61 7.67 -5.30
CA TYR A 75 -10.45 8.47 -4.94
C TYR A 75 -9.14 7.70 -5.13
N SER A 76 -9.10 6.44 -4.72
CA SER A 76 -7.93 5.56 -4.95
C SER A 76 -7.69 5.32 -6.45
N ILE A 77 -8.76 5.15 -7.25
CA ILE A 77 -8.65 5.01 -8.71
C ILE A 77 -8.04 6.28 -9.31
N VAL A 78 -8.52 7.46 -8.90
CA VAL A 78 -7.96 8.74 -9.36
C VAL A 78 -6.47 8.85 -9.02
N MET A 79 -6.07 8.48 -7.80
CA MET A 79 -4.67 8.45 -7.39
C MET A 79 -3.83 7.55 -8.31
N PHE A 80 -4.27 6.33 -8.60
CA PHE A 80 -3.57 5.41 -9.49
C PHE A 80 -3.46 5.95 -10.93
N GLU A 81 -4.52 6.57 -11.44
CA GLU A 81 -4.49 7.16 -12.77
C GLU A 81 -3.46 8.29 -12.88
N GLU A 82 -3.39 9.17 -11.88
CA GLU A 82 -2.44 10.30 -11.91
C GLU A 82 -0.98 9.84 -11.74
N LEU A 83 -0.71 8.84 -10.90
CA LEU A 83 0.63 8.23 -10.80
C LEU A 83 1.02 7.53 -12.11
N SER A 84 0.09 6.79 -12.71
CA SER A 84 0.31 6.08 -13.98
C SER A 84 0.54 7.04 -15.15
N ARG A 85 -0.14 8.19 -15.17
CA ARG A 85 0.00 9.22 -16.21
C ARG A 85 1.45 9.69 -16.39
N VAL A 86 2.21 9.74 -15.31
CA VAL A 86 3.61 10.15 -15.29
C VAL A 86 4.58 8.98 -15.13
N ASN A 87 4.08 7.75 -15.21
CA ASN A 87 4.85 6.53 -15.03
C ASN A 87 5.62 6.47 -13.70
N ALA A 88 5.03 6.99 -12.61
CA ALA A 88 5.63 6.99 -11.28
C ALA A 88 5.52 5.60 -10.61
N THR A 89 6.26 4.62 -11.14
CA THR A 89 6.15 3.20 -10.79
C THR A 89 6.74 2.84 -9.42
N GLY A 90 7.67 3.65 -8.89
CA GLY A 90 8.33 3.41 -7.61
C GLY A 90 7.51 3.80 -6.38
N ILE A 91 6.36 4.47 -6.56
CA ILE A 91 5.54 4.99 -5.47
C ILE A 91 4.63 3.89 -4.89
N GLY A 92 4.96 3.40 -3.71
CA GLY A 92 4.25 2.30 -3.05
C GLY A 92 2.99 2.70 -2.28
N PHE A 93 2.39 3.87 -2.51
CA PHE A 93 1.19 4.37 -1.80
C PHE A 93 0.00 3.42 -1.91
N GLY A 94 -0.21 2.85 -3.10
CA GLY A 94 -1.34 1.95 -3.35
C GLY A 94 -1.24 0.66 -2.54
N LEU A 95 -0.09 0.00 -2.49
CA LEU A 95 0.09 -1.20 -1.68
C LEU A 95 -0.12 -0.89 -0.20
N HIS A 96 0.43 0.21 0.28
CA HIS A 96 0.29 0.66 1.66
C HIS A 96 -1.17 0.93 2.05
N SER A 97 -1.88 1.75 1.23
CA SER A 97 -3.21 2.26 1.56
C SER A 97 -4.34 1.29 1.20
N GLU A 98 -4.19 0.53 0.09
CA GLU A 98 -5.28 -0.28 -0.46
C GLU A 98 -5.13 -1.78 -0.20
N ILE A 99 -3.98 -2.20 0.33
CA ILE A 99 -3.74 -3.60 0.68
C ILE A 99 -3.39 -3.72 2.17
N VAL A 100 -2.29 -3.11 2.62
CA VAL A 100 -1.80 -3.30 4.01
C VAL A 100 -2.76 -2.72 5.04
N ALA A 101 -3.21 -1.48 4.86
CA ALA A 101 -4.15 -0.85 5.79
C ALA A 101 -5.49 -1.61 5.90
N PRO A 102 -6.14 -2.07 4.80
CA PRO A 102 -7.32 -2.93 4.88
C PRO A 102 -7.09 -4.26 5.61
N TYR A 103 -5.93 -4.90 5.49
CA TYR A 103 -5.63 -6.09 6.28
C TYR A 103 -5.66 -5.81 7.78
N LEU A 104 -5.05 -4.71 8.21
CA LEU A 104 -5.10 -4.29 9.61
C LEU A 104 -6.52 -3.95 10.05
N LEU A 105 -7.28 -3.22 9.21
CA LEU A 105 -8.66 -2.83 9.52
C LEU A 105 -9.57 -4.03 9.73
N HIS A 106 -9.46 -5.05 8.87
CA HIS A 106 -10.38 -6.19 8.89
C HIS A 106 -9.96 -7.30 9.84
N TYR A 107 -8.66 -7.50 10.06
CA TYR A 107 -8.12 -8.65 10.79
C TYR A 107 -7.32 -8.27 12.04
N GLY A 108 -6.93 -7.01 12.17
CA GLY A 108 -6.19 -6.54 13.36
C GLY A 108 -7.11 -6.46 14.60
N SER A 109 -6.53 -6.72 15.78
CA SER A 109 -7.19 -6.38 17.03
C SER A 109 -7.35 -4.85 17.14
N GLU A 110 -8.28 -4.38 17.99
CA GLU A 110 -8.48 -2.94 18.19
C GLU A 110 -7.18 -2.23 18.62
N PHE A 111 -6.40 -2.88 19.46
CA PHE A 111 -5.06 -2.41 19.85
C PHE A 111 -4.15 -2.17 18.62
N LEU A 112 -4.12 -3.11 17.67
CA LEU A 112 -3.28 -2.98 16.46
C LEU A 112 -3.80 -1.87 15.54
N LYS A 113 -5.12 -1.77 15.37
CA LYS A 113 -5.74 -0.71 14.55
C LYS A 113 -5.39 0.66 15.07
N GLN A 114 -5.63 0.93 16.35
CA GLN A 114 -5.35 2.20 17.00
C GLN A 114 -3.85 2.54 17.01
N LYS A 115 -3.00 1.53 17.12
CA LYS A 115 -1.55 1.74 17.16
C LYS A 115 -0.97 2.09 15.80
N TYR A 116 -1.46 1.48 14.72
CA TYR A 116 -0.78 1.53 13.43
C TYR A 116 -1.53 2.35 12.36
N LEU A 117 -2.86 2.23 12.24
CA LEU A 117 -3.60 2.87 11.15
C LEU A 117 -3.47 4.39 11.12
N PRO A 118 -3.57 5.13 12.26
CA PRO A 118 -3.39 6.58 12.24
C PRO A 118 -1.99 7.00 11.75
N ARG A 119 -0.97 6.25 12.13
CA ARG A 119 0.41 6.52 11.71
C ARG A 119 0.66 6.15 10.25
N MET A 120 -0.09 5.18 9.72
CA MET A 120 -0.10 4.89 8.29
C MET A 120 -0.76 6.01 7.50
N ALA A 121 -1.89 6.54 7.98
CA ALA A 121 -2.59 7.64 7.32
C ALA A 121 -1.74 8.93 7.26
N THR A 122 -0.93 9.21 8.28
CA THR A 122 -0.01 10.36 8.29
C THR A 122 1.29 10.12 7.49
N GLY A 123 1.55 8.90 7.03
CA GLY A 123 2.80 8.54 6.38
C GLY A 123 4.02 8.44 7.31
N GLU A 124 3.81 8.51 8.62
CA GLU A 124 4.85 8.29 9.62
C GLU A 124 5.33 6.84 9.60
N LEU A 125 4.42 5.91 9.30
CA LEU A 125 4.67 4.49 9.23
C LEU A 125 4.37 3.97 7.82
N ILE A 126 5.33 3.28 7.22
CA ILE A 126 5.20 2.68 5.88
C ILE A 126 4.90 1.18 6.03
N GLY A 127 3.82 0.74 5.38
CA GLY A 127 3.41 -0.66 5.37
C GLY A 127 3.91 -1.43 4.16
N ALA A 128 4.23 -2.72 4.39
CA ALA A 128 4.53 -3.70 3.36
C ALA A 128 3.79 -5.01 3.61
N ILE A 129 3.67 -5.86 2.58
CA ILE A 129 3.18 -7.23 2.70
C ILE A 129 4.15 -8.19 2.03
N ALA A 130 4.64 -9.17 2.76
CA ALA A 130 5.62 -10.15 2.33
C ALA A 130 4.94 -11.49 2.04
N MET A 131 4.58 -11.70 0.76
CA MET A 131 3.94 -12.91 0.26
C MET A 131 4.91 -13.76 -0.55
N THR A 132 5.48 -13.21 -1.61
CA THR A 132 6.33 -13.89 -2.59
C THR A 132 7.62 -14.44 -1.99
N GLU A 133 7.99 -15.63 -2.41
CA GLU A 133 9.26 -16.30 -2.06
C GLU A 133 10.04 -16.66 -3.32
N PRO A 134 11.36 -16.97 -3.22
CA PRO A 134 12.13 -17.41 -4.39
C PRO A 134 11.52 -18.59 -5.14
N ALA A 135 10.77 -19.46 -4.45
CA ALA A 135 10.14 -20.66 -5.01
C ALA A 135 8.61 -20.59 -5.10
N ALA A 136 7.99 -19.46 -4.72
CA ALA A 136 6.52 -19.31 -4.66
C ALA A 136 6.10 -17.89 -5.08
N GLY A 137 5.52 -17.78 -6.26
CA GLY A 137 4.92 -16.54 -6.80
C GLY A 137 3.41 -16.71 -6.94
N SER A 138 2.92 -17.03 -8.13
CA SER A 138 1.48 -17.23 -8.38
C SER A 138 0.88 -18.38 -7.56
N ASP A 139 1.64 -19.43 -7.30
CA ASP A 139 1.26 -20.49 -6.39
C ASP A 139 1.67 -20.15 -4.95
N LEU A 140 0.86 -19.38 -4.26
CA LEU A 140 1.06 -19.01 -2.84
C LEU A 140 0.90 -20.21 -1.89
N GLN A 141 0.29 -21.33 -2.33
CA GLN A 141 0.25 -22.55 -1.51
C GLN A 141 1.65 -23.17 -1.36
N GLY A 142 2.54 -22.87 -2.29
CA GLY A 142 3.94 -23.32 -2.30
C GLY A 142 4.87 -22.55 -1.34
N ILE A 143 4.40 -21.55 -0.59
CA ILE A 143 5.25 -20.84 0.39
C ILE A 143 5.84 -21.79 1.42
N ARG A 144 7.07 -21.50 1.84
CA ARG A 144 7.84 -22.30 2.80
C ARG A 144 8.19 -21.57 4.09
N THR A 145 8.06 -20.26 4.10
CA THR A 145 8.23 -19.48 5.35
C THR A 145 7.31 -20.03 6.42
N THR A 146 7.84 -20.33 7.59
CA THR A 146 7.11 -20.86 8.74
C THR A 146 7.05 -19.83 9.86
N ALA A 147 5.98 -19.88 10.65
CA ALA A 147 5.83 -19.16 11.92
C ALA A 147 5.46 -20.17 12.99
N VAL A 148 6.45 -20.57 13.78
CA VAL A 148 6.28 -21.58 14.85
C VAL A 148 6.09 -20.87 16.18
N ARG A 149 5.02 -21.22 16.88
CA ARG A 149 4.73 -20.64 18.20
C ARG A 149 5.74 -21.14 19.22
N ASP A 150 6.33 -20.21 19.97
CA ASP A 150 7.23 -20.46 21.08
C ASP A 150 6.82 -19.58 22.27
N GLY A 151 6.04 -20.16 23.20
CA GLY A 151 5.47 -19.45 24.33
C GLY A 151 4.46 -18.36 23.89
N ASP A 152 4.80 -17.10 24.12
CA ASP A 152 4.00 -15.90 23.82
C ASP A 152 4.37 -15.20 22.52
N HIS A 153 5.31 -15.72 21.76
CA HIS A 153 5.77 -15.20 20.47
C HIS A 153 5.81 -16.26 19.37
N TYR A 154 6.10 -15.82 18.13
CA TYR A 154 6.31 -16.69 16.99
C TYR A 154 7.75 -16.56 16.48
N VAL A 155 8.37 -17.69 16.17
CA VAL A 155 9.66 -17.74 15.48
C VAL A 155 9.41 -17.87 13.98
N LEU A 156 9.79 -16.84 13.23
CA LEU A 156 9.70 -16.81 11.77
C LEU A 156 10.98 -17.36 11.14
N ASN A 157 10.85 -18.34 10.24
CA ASN A 157 11.95 -18.87 9.43
C ASN A 157 11.55 -18.94 7.97
N GLY A 158 12.32 -18.29 7.09
CA GLY A 158 12.07 -18.29 5.66
C GLY A 158 12.72 -17.11 4.94
N SER A 159 12.36 -16.95 3.69
CA SER A 159 12.87 -15.90 2.81
C SER A 159 11.74 -15.36 1.95
N LYS A 160 11.63 -14.03 1.86
CA LYS A 160 10.68 -13.32 1.03
C LYS A 160 11.42 -12.47 0.00
N THR A 161 10.86 -12.30 -1.20
CA THR A 161 11.51 -11.58 -2.30
C THR A 161 10.51 -10.69 -3.03
N PHE A 162 11.02 -9.63 -3.68
CA PHE A 162 10.23 -8.67 -4.45
C PHE A 162 9.12 -7.99 -3.62
N ILE A 163 9.46 -7.55 -2.41
CA ILE A 163 8.50 -6.95 -1.49
C ILE A 163 8.47 -5.44 -1.70
N THR A 164 7.37 -4.92 -2.25
CA THR A 164 7.13 -3.49 -2.38
C THR A 164 7.23 -2.82 -1.01
N ASN A 165 7.97 -1.73 -0.91
CA ASN A 165 8.34 -1.03 0.32
C ASN A 165 9.25 -1.83 1.28
N GLY A 166 9.67 -3.04 0.94
CA GLY A 166 10.37 -3.94 1.86
C GLY A 166 11.71 -3.42 2.39
N SER A 167 12.38 -2.53 1.67
CA SER A 167 13.67 -1.93 2.07
C SER A 167 13.54 -0.81 3.12
N HIS A 168 12.35 -0.20 3.27
CA HIS A 168 12.15 0.98 4.11
C HIS A 168 10.82 0.98 4.89
N CYS A 169 10.11 -0.14 4.92
CA CYS A 169 8.88 -0.27 5.71
C CYS A 169 9.15 -0.33 7.22
N ASP A 170 8.19 0.16 7.99
CA ASP A 170 8.19 0.08 9.46
C ASP A 170 7.31 -1.06 9.95
N LEU A 171 6.35 -1.49 9.12
CA LEU A 171 5.42 -2.58 9.39
C LEU A 171 5.35 -3.50 8.19
N VAL A 172 5.47 -4.80 8.43
CA VAL A 172 5.30 -5.80 7.39
C VAL A 172 4.31 -6.88 7.82
N ILE A 173 3.31 -7.14 6.97
CA ILE A 173 2.47 -8.33 7.08
C ILE A 173 3.23 -9.48 6.42
N VAL A 174 3.55 -10.52 7.18
CA VAL A 174 4.28 -11.68 6.67
C VAL A 174 3.34 -12.86 6.53
N VAL A 175 3.15 -13.32 5.29
CA VAL A 175 2.38 -14.55 5.01
C VAL A 175 3.27 -15.76 5.29
N ALA A 176 2.91 -16.59 6.27
CA ALA A 176 3.72 -17.72 6.73
C ALA A 176 2.86 -18.95 7.04
N LYS A 177 3.48 -20.12 7.08
CA LYS A 177 2.85 -21.37 7.53
C LYS A 177 2.87 -21.44 9.05
N THR A 178 1.70 -21.37 9.67
CA THR A 178 1.51 -21.62 11.11
C THR A 178 1.13 -23.06 11.39
N ASP A 179 0.57 -23.77 10.39
CA ASP A 179 0.33 -25.21 10.40
C ASP A 179 0.78 -25.84 9.06
N PRO A 180 2.07 -26.27 8.96
CA PRO A 180 2.61 -26.81 7.72
C PRO A 180 1.90 -28.05 7.20
N GLY A 181 1.18 -28.80 8.05
CA GLY A 181 0.40 -29.98 7.67
C GLY A 181 -0.87 -29.70 6.87
N ASN A 182 -1.35 -28.46 6.90
CA ASN A 182 -2.69 -28.10 6.39
C ASN A 182 -2.70 -27.34 5.04
N ARG A 183 -1.66 -27.43 4.24
CA ARG A 183 -1.53 -26.76 2.93
C ARG A 183 -1.96 -25.28 3.00
N ALA A 184 -2.91 -24.85 2.15
CA ALA A 184 -3.39 -23.45 2.13
C ALA A 184 -4.07 -23.01 3.43
N LYS A 185 -4.80 -23.92 4.08
CA LYS A 185 -5.49 -23.62 5.37
C LYS A 185 -4.53 -23.47 6.56
N GLY A 186 -3.29 -23.89 6.42
CA GLY A 186 -2.25 -23.71 7.43
C GLY A 186 -1.42 -22.44 7.24
N THR A 187 -1.86 -21.53 6.39
CA THR A 187 -1.20 -20.25 6.13
C THR A 187 -1.90 -19.14 6.91
N SER A 188 -1.14 -18.30 7.55
CA SER A 188 -1.59 -17.10 8.29
C SER A 188 -0.81 -15.87 7.82
#